data_831ee70c87afa1887439049a10201a01
#
_entry.id   831ee70c87afa1887439049a10201a01
#
_cell.length_a   1.000
_cell.length_b   1.000
_cell.length_c   1.000
_cell.angle_alpha   90.00
_cell.angle_beta   90.00
_cell.angle_gamma   90.00
#
_symmetry.space_group_name_H-M   'P 1'
#
loop_
_entity.id
_entity.type
_entity.pdbx_description
1 polymer ?
#
loop_
_entity_poly.entity_id
_entity_poly.type
_entity_poly.pdbx_seq_one_letter_code
_entity_poly.pdbx_strand_id
1 'polypeptide(L)'
;MIIAVKNLVVERARLVFSVLGVGIAVLLVLVISGIFAGTTNQVTTYIDHSKGAVWVVQPGVEQLFRAVSWLPAEDRNRLLTVPGVQSADPILGQPSDFVHNGTQTAYFVVGYDTLTGVGGPWSLAQGRNVARSGEVVLDRVLATKNGIKLGDKVQIVDEDFTVVGLSNQTAALGNFYAFISLPDAARLLRAGNRVSYFLVQPRDGYTATQLAAAIHRDLPDMDALAAATFTDNSRAIIISMIGRPLKTMIAIAVLVGVALVG
;
A
#
# COMPACT_ATOMS: atom_id res chain seq x y z
N MET A 1 -4.91 45.30 -48.76
CA MET A 1 -5.92 44.31 -48.33
C MET A 1 -5.35 42.94 -47.90
N ILE A 2 -4.32 42.42 -48.59
CA ILE A 2 -3.71 41.11 -48.26
C ILE A 2 -2.97 41.10 -46.89
N ILE A 3 -2.34 42.20 -46.50
CA ILE A 3 -1.57 42.34 -45.26
C ILE A 3 -2.51 42.32 -44.03
N ALA A 4 -3.67 42.98 -44.08
CA ALA A 4 -4.63 43.02 -43.00
C ALA A 4 -5.28 41.66 -42.77
N VAL A 5 -5.59 40.92 -43.82
CA VAL A 5 -6.14 39.55 -43.71
C VAL A 5 -5.08 38.59 -43.14
N LYS A 6 -3.82 38.73 -43.52
CA LYS A 6 -2.72 37.91 -43.01
C LYS A 6 -2.48 38.14 -41.51
N ASN A 7 -2.53 39.40 -41.04
CA ASN A 7 -2.43 39.75 -39.63
C ASN A 7 -3.62 39.22 -38.83
N LEU A 8 -4.85 39.30 -39.36
CA LEU A 8 -6.03 38.82 -38.70
C LEU A 8 -6.03 37.28 -38.49
N VAL A 9 -5.46 36.55 -39.50
CA VAL A 9 -5.31 35.07 -39.40
C VAL A 9 -4.20 34.70 -38.44
N VAL A 10 -3.08 35.42 -38.42
CA VAL A 10 -1.95 35.17 -37.50
C VAL A 10 -2.34 35.49 -36.08
N GLU A 11 -3.06 36.58 -35.81
CA GLU A 11 -3.55 36.91 -34.47
C GLU A 11 -4.57 35.89 -33.95
N ARG A 12 -5.50 35.41 -34.78
CA ARG A 12 -6.44 34.35 -34.40
C ARG A 12 -5.75 33.03 -34.17
N ALA A 13 -4.80 32.64 -35.00
CA ALA A 13 -4.00 31.42 -34.81
C ALA A 13 -3.21 31.49 -33.49
N ARG A 14 -2.56 32.65 -33.21
CA ARG A 14 -1.84 32.85 -31.93
C ARG A 14 -2.77 32.71 -30.72
N LEU A 15 -3.96 33.32 -30.79
CA LEU A 15 -4.96 33.22 -29.73
C LEU A 15 -5.43 31.77 -29.53
N VAL A 16 -5.72 31.05 -30.61
CA VAL A 16 -6.13 29.64 -30.56
C VAL A 16 -5.02 28.79 -29.95
N PHE A 17 -3.77 28.94 -30.37
CA PHE A 17 -2.63 28.20 -29.81
C PHE A 17 -2.41 28.52 -28.33
N SER A 18 -2.55 29.80 -27.93
CA SER A 18 -2.43 30.19 -26.52
C SER A 18 -3.53 29.57 -25.67
N VAL A 19 -4.79 29.60 -26.12
CA VAL A 19 -5.93 29.01 -25.41
C VAL A 19 -5.76 27.49 -25.34
N LEU A 20 -5.38 26.81 -26.42
CA LEU A 20 -5.10 25.38 -26.45
C LEU A 20 -3.96 25.02 -25.50
N GLY A 21 -2.86 25.78 -25.50
CA GLY A 21 -1.70 25.55 -24.65
C GLY A 21 -2.07 25.64 -23.17
N VAL A 22 -2.81 26.69 -22.76
CA VAL A 22 -3.30 26.84 -21.40
C VAL A 22 -4.31 25.75 -21.06
N GLY A 23 -5.22 25.42 -21.98
CA GLY A 23 -6.21 24.35 -21.78
C GLY A 23 -5.56 22.99 -21.55
N ILE A 24 -4.54 22.64 -22.33
CA ILE A 24 -3.77 21.39 -22.14
C ILE A 24 -3.01 21.41 -20.82
N ALA A 25 -2.40 22.54 -20.44
CA ALA A 25 -1.70 22.65 -19.15
C ALA A 25 -2.64 22.45 -17.97
N VAL A 26 -3.82 23.07 -17.99
CA VAL A 26 -4.84 22.91 -16.95
C VAL A 26 -5.35 21.47 -16.91
N LEU A 27 -5.66 20.87 -18.07
CA LEU A 27 -6.10 19.49 -18.17
C LEU A 27 -5.05 18.53 -17.56
N LEU A 28 -3.77 18.72 -17.91
CA LEU A 28 -2.67 17.92 -17.38
C LEU A 28 -2.60 18.04 -15.85
N VAL A 29 -2.70 19.24 -15.31
CA VAL A 29 -2.71 19.48 -13.86
C VAL A 29 -3.87 18.77 -13.19
N LEU A 30 -5.08 18.85 -13.75
CA LEU A 30 -6.27 18.18 -13.21
C LEU A 30 -6.14 16.67 -13.26
N VAL A 31 -5.66 16.11 -14.36
CA VAL A 31 -5.47 14.65 -14.50
C VAL A 31 -4.44 14.15 -13.51
N ILE A 32 -3.26 14.79 -13.42
CA ILE A 32 -2.22 14.38 -12.50
C ILE A 32 -2.66 14.55 -11.04
N SER A 33 -3.36 15.64 -10.71
CA SER A 33 -3.90 15.86 -9.36
C SER A 33 -4.96 14.81 -9.00
N GLY A 34 -5.80 14.42 -9.95
CA GLY A 34 -6.80 13.36 -9.77
C GLY A 34 -6.16 11.99 -9.55
N ILE A 35 -5.15 11.64 -10.33
CA ILE A 35 -4.35 10.42 -10.15
C ILE A 35 -3.70 10.44 -8.76
N PHE A 36 -3.06 11.54 -8.39
CA PHE A 36 -2.39 11.69 -7.09
C PHE A 36 -3.35 11.52 -5.92
N ALA A 37 -4.52 12.16 -5.97
CA ALA A 37 -5.54 12.02 -4.91
C ALA A 37 -6.06 10.59 -4.82
N GLY A 38 -6.34 9.96 -5.96
CA GLY A 38 -6.78 8.55 -6.01
C GLY A 38 -5.75 7.59 -5.43
N THR A 39 -4.48 7.77 -5.78
CA THR A 39 -3.39 6.91 -5.31
C THR A 39 -3.09 7.08 -3.82
N THR A 40 -3.15 8.29 -3.29
CA THR A 40 -2.87 8.56 -1.87
C THR A 40 -3.85 7.84 -0.94
N ASN A 41 -5.11 7.68 -1.36
CA ASN A 41 -6.11 6.95 -0.59
C ASN A 41 -5.92 5.43 -0.65
N GLN A 42 -5.33 4.90 -1.72
CA GLN A 42 -5.13 3.45 -1.88
C GLN A 42 -3.95 2.92 -1.07
N VAL A 43 -2.93 3.75 -0.81
CA VAL A 43 -1.69 3.33 -0.13
C VAL A 43 -1.95 2.80 1.28
N THR A 44 -2.91 3.36 1.98
CA THR A 44 -3.22 3.01 3.37
C THR A 44 -4.29 1.92 3.50
N THR A 45 -4.87 1.47 2.37
CA THR A 45 -5.98 0.52 2.36
C THR A 45 -5.68 -0.76 3.16
N TYR A 46 -4.44 -1.27 3.09
CA TYR A 46 -4.06 -2.45 3.87
C TYR A 46 -4.09 -2.17 5.39
N ILE A 47 -3.55 -1.03 5.82
CA ILE A 47 -3.53 -0.65 7.25
C ILE A 47 -4.96 -0.49 7.74
N ASP A 48 -5.80 0.20 6.98
CA ASP A 48 -7.19 0.52 7.33
C ASP A 48 -8.07 -0.74 7.45
N HIS A 49 -7.74 -1.82 6.71
CA HIS A 49 -8.53 -3.07 6.68
C HIS A 49 -7.87 -4.24 7.40
N SER A 50 -6.64 -4.09 7.90
CA SER A 50 -5.88 -5.19 8.54
C SER A 50 -6.45 -5.69 9.86
N LYS A 51 -7.46 -5.00 10.40
CA LYS A 51 -8.05 -5.23 11.72
C LYS A 51 -7.09 -4.99 12.91
N GLY A 52 -5.93 -4.36 12.70
CA GLY A 52 -5.02 -3.95 13.78
C GLY A 52 -5.39 -2.56 14.27
N ALA A 53 -5.79 -2.40 15.53
CA ALA A 53 -6.01 -1.08 16.12
C ALA A 53 -4.69 -0.39 16.47
N VAL A 54 -3.68 -1.18 16.86
CA VAL A 54 -2.31 -0.74 17.13
C VAL A 54 -1.34 -1.62 16.33
N TRP A 55 -0.39 -0.97 15.67
CA TRP A 55 0.71 -1.61 14.97
C TRP A 55 1.96 -1.56 15.85
N VAL A 56 2.47 -2.73 16.21
CA VAL A 56 3.74 -2.85 16.94
C VAL A 56 4.83 -3.18 15.94
N VAL A 57 5.91 -2.41 16.02
CA VAL A 57 6.99 -2.37 15.04
C VAL A 57 8.34 -2.30 15.75
N GLN A 58 9.40 -2.59 15.02
CA GLN A 58 10.76 -2.32 15.49
C GLN A 58 10.96 -0.80 15.70
N PRO A 59 11.73 -0.37 16.71
CA PRO A 59 11.99 1.03 16.95
C PRO A 59 12.48 1.78 15.71
N GLY A 60 11.90 2.96 15.48
CA GLY A 60 12.20 3.81 14.33
C GLY A 60 11.49 3.43 13.02
N VAL A 61 10.63 2.40 13.02
CA VAL A 61 9.76 2.07 11.90
C VAL A 61 8.41 2.72 12.09
N GLU A 62 8.19 3.86 11.47
CA GLU A 62 6.97 4.66 11.66
C GLU A 62 5.93 4.48 10.54
N GLN A 63 6.22 3.63 9.53
CA GLN A 63 5.38 3.49 8.32
C GLN A 63 5.69 2.20 7.55
N LEU A 64 4.73 1.77 6.69
CA LEU A 64 4.75 0.45 6.05
C LEU A 64 5.78 0.28 4.93
N PHE A 65 6.16 1.35 4.21
CA PHE A 65 6.78 1.21 2.88
C PHE A 65 8.29 1.47 2.82
N ARG A 66 8.90 1.98 3.86
CA ARG A 66 10.29 2.46 3.81
C ARG A 66 11.29 1.59 4.55
N ALA A 67 10.84 0.86 5.52
CA ALA A 67 11.69 -0.06 6.30
C ALA A 67 10.90 -1.33 6.61
N VAL A 68 11.57 -2.45 6.50
CA VAL A 68 11.02 -3.73 6.97
C VAL A 68 11.27 -3.80 8.47
N SER A 69 10.21 -3.99 9.25
CA SER A 69 10.31 -4.24 10.67
C SER A 69 10.63 -5.72 10.91
N TRP A 70 11.45 -6.00 11.91
CA TRP A 70 11.80 -7.35 12.33
C TRP A 70 11.71 -7.46 13.85
N LEU A 71 10.70 -8.18 14.32
CA LEU A 71 10.44 -8.45 15.72
C LEU A 71 10.57 -9.95 16.00
N PRO A 72 11.08 -10.39 17.15
CA PRO A 72 10.98 -11.78 17.59
C PRO A 72 9.53 -12.23 17.69
N ALA A 73 9.20 -13.42 17.19
CA ALA A 73 7.83 -13.92 17.25
C ALA A 73 7.36 -14.18 18.71
N GLU A 74 8.29 -14.47 19.63
CA GLU A 74 8.05 -14.60 21.05
C GLU A 74 7.57 -13.31 21.74
N ASP A 75 7.82 -12.15 21.16
CA ASP A 75 7.33 -10.87 21.69
C ASP A 75 5.81 -10.79 21.75
N ARG A 76 5.12 -11.65 21.00
CA ARG A 76 3.67 -11.86 21.18
C ARG A 76 3.29 -12.12 22.64
N ASN A 77 4.07 -12.96 23.34
CA ASN A 77 3.77 -13.30 24.73
C ASN A 77 3.99 -12.09 25.66
N ARG A 78 5.00 -11.27 25.40
CA ARG A 78 5.26 -10.02 26.13
C ARG A 78 4.13 -9.01 25.91
N LEU A 79 3.67 -8.86 24.66
CA LEU A 79 2.55 -7.98 24.34
C LEU A 79 1.26 -8.38 25.06
N LEU A 80 0.99 -9.68 25.17
CA LEU A 80 -0.19 -10.19 25.87
C LEU A 80 -0.17 -9.94 27.39
N THR A 81 0.99 -9.61 27.99
CA THR A 81 1.08 -9.24 29.41
C THR A 81 0.78 -7.76 29.65
N VAL A 82 0.80 -6.91 28.61
CA VAL A 82 0.53 -5.48 28.76
C VAL A 82 -0.95 -5.25 29.08
N PRO A 83 -1.28 -4.48 30.13
CA PRO A 83 -2.64 -4.14 30.46
C PRO A 83 -3.35 -3.46 29.28
N GLY A 84 -4.54 -3.95 28.94
CA GLY A 84 -5.33 -3.42 27.81
C GLY A 84 -5.14 -4.15 26.49
N VAL A 85 -4.18 -5.06 26.36
CA VAL A 85 -4.03 -5.92 25.16
C VAL A 85 -5.05 -7.07 25.22
N GLN A 86 -5.88 -7.17 24.18
CA GLN A 86 -6.81 -8.28 23.97
C GLN A 86 -6.17 -9.38 23.13
N SER A 87 -5.60 -9.01 21.98
CA SER A 87 -4.87 -9.93 21.10
C SER A 87 -3.66 -9.24 20.49
N ALA A 88 -2.68 -10.04 20.08
CA ALA A 88 -1.50 -9.62 19.33
C ALA A 88 -1.26 -10.63 18.22
N ASP A 89 -1.65 -10.26 17.00
CA ASP A 89 -1.63 -11.14 15.83
C ASP A 89 -0.39 -10.84 14.97
N PRO A 90 0.54 -11.81 14.82
CA PRO A 90 1.73 -11.61 14.05
C PRO A 90 1.45 -11.60 12.54
N ILE A 91 2.07 -10.69 11.82
CA ILE A 91 2.13 -10.70 10.37
C ILE A 91 3.58 -10.59 9.88
N LEU A 92 3.86 -11.24 8.78
CA LEU A 92 5.14 -11.18 8.09
C LEU A 92 4.91 -10.65 6.68
N GLY A 93 5.35 -9.42 6.41
CA GLY A 93 5.12 -8.76 5.13
C GLY A 93 6.42 -8.29 4.49
N GLN A 94 6.59 -8.56 3.20
CA GLN A 94 7.76 -8.13 2.44
C GLN A 94 7.39 -7.82 0.99
N PRO A 95 7.95 -6.72 0.42
CA PRO A 95 7.91 -6.51 -1.03
C PRO A 95 8.64 -7.63 -1.76
N SER A 96 8.09 -8.05 -2.89
CA SER A 96 8.68 -9.05 -3.76
C SER A 96 8.29 -8.79 -5.21
N ASP A 97 8.92 -9.52 -6.14
CA ASP A 97 8.62 -9.45 -7.55
C ASP A 97 7.92 -10.74 -8.01
N PHE A 98 6.72 -10.58 -8.55
CA PHE A 98 5.96 -11.63 -9.19
C PHE A 98 6.38 -11.74 -10.65
N VAL A 99 6.90 -12.89 -11.03
CA VAL A 99 7.27 -13.17 -12.41
C VAL A 99 6.32 -14.21 -12.98
N HIS A 100 5.57 -13.82 -14.01
CA HIS A 100 4.68 -14.74 -14.72
C HIS A 100 4.74 -14.46 -16.22
N ASN A 101 4.98 -15.50 -17.01
CA ASN A 101 5.12 -15.41 -18.48
C ASN A 101 6.11 -14.31 -18.94
N GLY A 102 7.22 -14.15 -18.23
CA GLY A 102 8.25 -13.14 -18.54
C GLY A 102 7.89 -11.70 -18.16
N THR A 103 6.73 -11.47 -17.54
CA THR A 103 6.33 -10.15 -17.03
C THR A 103 6.61 -10.09 -15.53
N GLN A 104 7.41 -9.11 -15.12
CA GLN A 104 7.68 -8.82 -13.71
C GLN A 104 6.68 -7.79 -13.20
N THR A 105 6.09 -8.05 -12.04
CA THR A 105 5.13 -7.16 -11.39
C THR A 105 5.46 -7.09 -9.90
N ALA A 106 5.61 -5.89 -9.36
CA ALA A 106 5.81 -5.71 -7.93
C ALA A 106 4.56 -6.13 -7.16
N TYR A 107 4.74 -6.86 -6.08
CA TYR A 107 3.68 -7.25 -5.17
C TYR A 107 4.19 -7.32 -3.74
N PHE A 108 3.28 -7.45 -2.79
CA PHE A 108 3.61 -7.57 -1.39
C PHE A 108 3.11 -8.93 -0.88
N VAL A 109 4.04 -9.76 -0.41
CA VAL A 109 3.70 -11.03 0.24
C VAL A 109 3.30 -10.75 1.67
N VAL A 110 2.15 -11.25 2.09
CA VAL A 110 1.67 -11.16 3.46
C VAL A 110 1.40 -12.55 4.01
N GLY A 111 2.19 -12.94 4.98
CA GLY A 111 1.94 -14.11 5.82
C GLY A 111 1.14 -13.71 7.05
N TYR A 112 0.04 -14.39 7.28
CA TYR A 112 -0.86 -14.12 8.40
C TYR A 112 -1.31 -15.42 9.09
N ASP A 113 -1.78 -15.31 10.34
CA ASP A 113 -2.39 -16.44 11.03
C ASP A 113 -3.77 -16.73 10.43
N THR A 114 -3.88 -17.87 9.75
CA THR A 114 -5.10 -18.27 9.05
C THR A 114 -6.25 -18.61 10.00
N LEU A 115 -5.98 -18.84 11.30
CA LEU A 115 -7.01 -19.11 12.31
C LEU A 115 -7.71 -17.83 12.76
N THR A 116 -6.94 -16.75 12.98
CA THR A 116 -7.51 -15.46 13.38
C THR A 116 -7.97 -14.64 12.17
N GLY A 117 -7.33 -14.83 11.04
CA GLY A 117 -7.58 -14.07 9.80
C GLY A 117 -7.16 -12.61 9.90
N VAL A 118 -6.53 -12.17 11.00
CA VAL A 118 -6.04 -10.80 11.18
C VAL A 118 -4.85 -10.56 10.26
N GLY A 119 -4.87 -9.44 9.54
CA GLY A 119 -3.84 -9.11 8.53
C GLY A 119 -4.01 -9.85 7.20
N GLY A 120 -4.96 -10.78 7.09
CA GLY A 120 -5.30 -11.48 5.84
C GLY A 120 -6.19 -10.65 4.91
N PRO A 121 -6.67 -11.24 3.81
CA PRO A 121 -7.53 -10.54 2.86
C PRO A 121 -8.87 -10.19 3.50
N TRP A 122 -9.23 -8.91 3.44
CA TRP A 122 -10.48 -8.40 4.04
C TRP A 122 -11.72 -8.57 3.17
N SER A 123 -11.52 -8.85 1.90
CA SER A 123 -12.60 -9.08 0.93
C SER A 123 -12.15 -10.08 -0.12
N LEU A 124 -13.01 -11.03 -0.43
CA LEU A 124 -12.81 -11.99 -1.51
C LEU A 124 -13.77 -11.71 -2.65
N ALA A 125 -13.26 -11.74 -3.87
CA ALA A 125 -14.07 -11.74 -5.09
C ALA A 125 -14.51 -13.15 -5.48
N GLN A 126 -13.61 -14.15 -5.28
CA GLN A 126 -13.85 -15.54 -5.63
C GLN A 126 -13.06 -16.48 -4.71
N GLY A 127 -13.51 -17.71 -4.59
CA GLY A 127 -12.81 -18.73 -3.84
C GLY A 127 -12.94 -18.59 -2.32
N ARG A 128 -11.89 -18.95 -1.59
CA ARG A 128 -11.83 -18.97 -0.14
C ARG A 128 -10.50 -18.43 0.38
N ASN A 129 -10.43 -18.20 1.68
CA ASN A 129 -9.16 -17.87 2.36
C ASN A 129 -8.23 -19.08 2.39
N VAL A 130 -6.94 -18.80 2.61
CA VAL A 130 -5.90 -19.81 2.86
C VAL A 130 -6.28 -20.64 4.07
N ALA A 131 -6.24 -21.96 3.92
CA ALA A 131 -6.52 -22.91 5.01
C ALA A 131 -5.36 -23.90 5.23
N ARG A 132 -4.49 -24.07 4.24
CA ARG A 132 -3.38 -25.04 4.28
C ARG A 132 -2.10 -24.40 3.75
N SER A 133 -0.97 -25.02 4.12
CA SER A 133 0.33 -24.68 3.51
C SER A 133 0.32 -24.90 1.99
N GLY A 134 1.03 -24.04 1.24
CA GLY A 134 1.07 -24.09 -0.22
C GLY A 134 -0.14 -23.50 -0.92
N GLU A 135 -1.03 -22.81 -0.19
CA GLU A 135 -2.17 -22.08 -0.75
C GLU A 135 -1.91 -20.58 -0.73
N VAL A 136 -2.46 -19.87 -1.73
CA VAL A 136 -2.37 -18.41 -1.83
C VAL A 136 -3.71 -17.79 -2.21
N VAL A 137 -4.00 -16.63 -1.62
CA VAL A 137 -5.02 -15.71 -2.12
C VAL A 137 -4.29 -14.57 -2.83
N LEU A 138 -4.55 -14.41 -4.13
CA LEU A 138 -3.97 -13.35 -4.95
C LEU A 138 -4.92 -12.19 -5.10
N ASP A 139 -4.37 -11.00 -5.29
CA ASP A 139 -5.18 -9.87 -5.74
C ASP A 139 -5.82 -10.16 -7.10
N ARG A 140 -7.12 -9.88 -7.22
CA ARG A 140 -7.89 -10.14 -8.45
C ARG A 140 -7.35 -9.39 -9.67
N VAL A 141 -6.85 -8.17 -9.48
CA VAL A 141 -6.33 -7.36 -10.59
C VAL A 141 -5.04 -7.98 -11.11
N LEU A 142 -4.15 -8.43 -10.21
CA LEU A 142 -2.93 -9.16 -10.56
C LEU A 142 -3.27 -10.46 -11.30
N ALA A 143 -4.19 -11.24 -10.77
CA ALA A 143 -4.63 -12.50 -11.36
C ALA A 143 -5.22 -12.29 -12.77
N THR A 144 -6.13 -11.32 -12.92
CA THR A 144 -6.76 -11.01 -14.23
C THR A 144 -5.73 -10.55 -15.26
N LYS A 145 -4.79 -9.69 -14.86
CA LYS A 145 -3.72 -9.17 -15.74
C LYS A 145 -2.83 -10.29 -16.28
N ASN A 146 -2.63 -11.36 -15.50
CA ASN A 146 -1.76 -12.47 -15.85
C ASN A 146 -2.53 -13.73 -16.30
N GLY A 147 -3.85 -13.68 -16.44
CA GLY A 147 -4.68 -14.81 -16.88
C GLY A 147 -4.79 -15.94 -15.85
N ILE A 148 -4.50 -15.67 -14.58
CA ILE A 148 -4.48 -16.65 -13.48
C ILE A 148 -5.90 -16.87 -12.97
N LYS A 149 -6.23 -18.14 -12.69
CA LYS A 149 -7.55 -18.59 -12.22
C LYS A 149 -7.43 -19.37 -10.91
N LEU A 150 -8.55 -19.60 -10.26
CA LEU A 150 -8.61 -20.51 -9.12
C LEU A 150 -8.14 -21.90 -9.52
N GLY A 151 -7.30 -22.51 -8.67
CA GLY A 151 -6.70 -23.82 -8.90
C GLY A 151 -5.37 -23.79 -9.64
N ASP A 152 -5.01 -22.68 -10.25
CA ASP A 152 -3.72 -22.56 -10.94
C ASP A 152 -2.57 -22.57 -9.91
N LYS A 153 -1.41 -23.02 -10.37
CA LYS A 153 -0.17 -22.89 -9.62
C LYS A 153 0.56 -21.64 -10.04
N VAL A 154 1.04 -20.90 -9.05
CA VAL A 154 1.84 -19.69 -9.22
C VAL A 154 3.07 -19.76 -8.36
N GLN A 155 4.17 -19.24 -8.87
CA GLN A 155 5.41 -19.15 -8.11
C GLN A 155 5.39 -17.87 -7.25
N ILE A 156 5.51 -18.03 -5.95
CA ILE A 156 5.66 -16.95 -4.97
C ILE A 156 7.10 -17.02 -4.48
N VAL A 157 7.90 -16.00 -4.79
CA VAL A 157 9.36 -15.98 -4.59
C VAL A 157 10.04 -17.14 -5.33
N ASP A 158 10.22 -18.29 -4.70
CA ASP A 158 10.89 -19.48 -5.25
C ASP A 158 10.10 -20.78 -5.03
N GLU A 159 8.86 -20.72 -4.52
CA GLU A 159 8.02 -21.88 -4.25
C GLU A 159 6.67 -21.81 -4.99
N ASP A 160 6.11 -22.97 -5.34
CA ASP A 160 4.81 -23.09 -5.99
C ASP A 160 3.66 -23.07 -4.99
N PHE A 161 2.68 -22.23 -5.25
CA PHE A 161 1.44 -22.10 -4.47
C PHE A 161 0.22 -22.33 -5.36
N THR A 162 -0.81 -22.94 -4.79
CA THR A 162 -2.11 -23.11 -5.46
C THR A 162 -3.01 -21.92 -5.14
N VAL A 163 -3.53 -21.26 -6.16
CA VAL A 163 -4.47 -20.14 -6.02
C VAL A 163 -5.82 -20.65 -5.54
N VAL A 164 -6.19 -20.35 -4.29
CA VAL A 164 -7.45 -20.79 -3.68
C VAL A 164 -8.48 -19.68 -3.53
N GLY A 165 -8.06 -18.43 -3.71
CA GLY A 165 -8.93 -17.28 -3.64
C GLY A 165 -8.38 -16.11 -4.44
N LEU A 166 -9.28 -15.23 -4.83
CA LEU A 166 -8.97 -13.94 -5.43
C LEU A 166 -9.53 -12.85 -4.53
N SER A 167 -8.66 -12.00 -3.99
CA SER A 167 -9.06 -10.89 -3.15
C SER A 167 -9.60 -9.72 -3.97
N ASN A 168 -10.44 -8.90 -3.34
CA ASN A 168 -11.04 -7.72 -3.96
C ASN A 168 -10.63 -6.45 -3.20
N GLN A 169 -10.41 -5.37 -3.93
CA GLN A 169 -10.02 -4.07 -3.37
C GLN A 169 -8.70 -4.08 -2.58
N THR A 170 -7.84 -5.06 -2.85
CA THR A 170 -6.53 -5.20 -2.20
C THR A 170 -5.39 -4.55 -2.99
N ALA A 171 -5.57 -4.28 -4.29
CA ALA A 171 -4.58 -3.56 -5.08
C ALA A 171 -4.45 -2.10 -4.65
N ALA A 172 -3.21 -1.62 -4.50
CA ALA A 172 -2.90 -0.25 -4.15
C ALA A 172 -1.69 0.25 -4.97
N LEU A 173 -1.84 1.35 -5.71
CA LEU A 173 -0.73 2.03 -6.44
C LEU A 173 0.11 1.13 -7.36
N GLY A 174 -0.50 0.10 -7.95
CA GLY A 174 0.27 -0.89 -8.72
C GLY A 174 0.99 -1.91 -7.85
N ASN A 175 0.89 -1.82 -6.52
CA ASN A 175 1.24 -2.90 -5.62
C ASN A 175 0.04 -3.81 -5.45
N PHE A 176 0.29 -5.09 -5.59
CA PHE A 176 -0.69 -6.15 -5.41
C PHE A 176 -0.33 -6.94 -4.16
N TYR A 177 -1.28 -7.68 -3.62
CA TYR A 177 -1.03 -8.51 -2.46
C TYR A 177 -1.18 -9.99 -2.80
N ALA A 178 -0.28 -10.79 -2.22
CA ALA A 178 -0.38 -12.24 -2.16
C ALA A 178 -0.42 -12.64 -0.68
N PHE A 179 -1.53 -13.21 -0.27
CA PHE A 179 -1.76 -13.64 1.12
C PHE A 179 -1.51 -15.15 1.22
N ILE A 180 -0.60 -15.54 2.11
CA ILE A 180 -0.22 -16.92 2.39
C ILE A 180 -0.27 -17.17 3.90
N SER A 181 -0.11 -18.44 4.33
CA SER A 181 -0.01 -18.73 5.74
C SER A 181 1.26 -18.13 6.36
N LEU A 182 1.20 -17.73 7.64
CA LEU A 182 2.37 -17.21 8.35
C LEU A 182 3.56 -18.21 8.34
N PRO A 183 3.36 -19.54 8.57
CA PRO A 183 4.45 -20.50 8.47
C PRO A 183 5.08 -20.58 7.08
N ASP A 184 4.27 -20.48 6.00
CA ASP A 184 4.78 -20.44 4.64
C ASP A 184 5.60 -19.19 4.39
N ALA A 185 5.11 -18.03 4.83
CA ALA A 185 5.85 -16.78 4.72
C ALA A 185 7.18 -16.83 5.49
N ALA A 186 7.19 -17.37 6.71
CA ALA A 186 8.40 -17.49 7.51
C ALA A 186 9.46 -18.38 6.83
N ARG A 187 9.04 -19.47 6.18
CA ARG A 187 9.91 -20.34 5.39
C ARG A 187 10.42 -19.64 4.13
N LEU A 188 9.50 -19.10 3.34
CA LEU A 188 9.76 -18.48 2.05
C LEU A 188 10.69 -17.26 2.15
N LEU A 189 10.45 -16.41 3.14
CA LEU A 189 11.22 -15.19 3.37
C LEU A 189 12.44 -15.41 4.28
N ARG A 190 12.70 -16.68 4.67
CA ARG A 190 13.81 -17.06 5.54
C ARG A 190 13.86 -16.25 6.83
N ALA A 191 12.67 -15.93 7.36
CA ALA A 191 12.52 -15.05 8.51
C ALA A 191 12.93 -15.71 9.84
N GLY A 192 13.07 -17.05 9.88
CA GLY A 192 13.32 -17.79 11.11
C GLY A 192 12.18 -17.57 12.12
N ASN A 193 12.52 -17.19 13.35
CA ASN A 193 11.53 -16.87 14.39
C ASN A 193 11.22 -15.36 14.46
N ARG A 194 11.08 -14.69 13.31
CA ARG A 194 10.78 -13.25 13.24
C ARG A 194 9.50 -12.98 12.48
N VAL A 195 8.87 -11.85 12.84
CA VAL A 195 7.69 -11.30 12.17
C VAL A 195 7.95 -9.83 11.82
N SER A 196 7.17 -9.28 10.92
CA SER A 196 7.33 -7.88 10.56
C SER A 196 6.60 -6.97 11.55
N TYR A 197 5.39 -7.36 11.93
CA TYR A 197 4.51 -6.53 12.76
C TYR A 197 3.67 -7.42 13.66
N PHE A 198 3.23 -6.84 14.80
CA PHE A 198 2.07 -7.37 15.51
C PHE A 198 0.90 -6.41 15.34
N LEU A 199 -0.24 -6.95 14.95
CA LEU A 199 -1.52 -6.25 14.91
C LEU A 199 -2.22 -6.47 16.25
N VAL A 200 -2.30 -5.42 17.06
CA VAL A 200 -2.79 -5.53 18.44
C VAL A 200 -4.17 -4.93 18.54
N GLN A 201 -5.06 -5.66 19.23
CA GLN A 201 -6.41 -5.19 19.55
C GLN A 201 -6.51 -4.77 21.02
N PRO A 202 -7.17 -3.64 21.31
CA PRO A 202 -7.44 -3.22 22.67
C PRO A 202 -8.56 -4.04 23.28
N ARG A 203 -8.49 -4.27 24.59
CA ARG A 203 -9.66 -4.69 25.40
C ARG A 203 -10.68 -3.56 25.50
N ASP A 204 -11.91 -3.92 25.83
CA ASP A 204 -12.97 -2.96 26.08
C ASP A 204 -12.52 -1.91 27.11
N GLY A 205 -12.83 -0.65 26.82
CA GLY A 205 -12.43 0.50 27.63
C GLY A 205 -11.07 1.11 27.32
N TYR A 206 -10.28 0.52 26.43
CA TYR A 206 -9.01 1.10 25.98
C TYR A 206 -9.14 1.64 24.55
N THR A 207 -8.67 2.85 24.32
CA THR A 207 -8.48 3.38 22.95
C THR A 207 -7.17 2.88 22.36
N ALA A 208 -7.05 2.88 21.03
CA ALA A 208 -5.80 2.52 20.34
C ALA A 208 -4.61 3.40 20.80
N THR A 209 -4.85 4.69 21.02
CA THR A 209 -3.81 5.63 21.49
C THR A 209 -3.35 5.30 22.92
N GLN A 210 -4.28 4.99 23.82
CA GLN A 210 -3.95 4.58 25.19
C GLN A 210 -3.18 3.27 25.22
N LEU A 211 -3.60 2.30 24.38
CA LEU A 211 -2.92 1.02 24.26
C LEU A 211 -1.50 1.17 23.69
N ALA A 212 -1.34 1.98 22.62
CA ALA A 212 -0.01 2.27 22.06
C ALA A 212 0.93 2.88 23.12
N ALA A 213 0.43 3.85 23.91
CA ALA A 213 1.19 4.45 24.99
C ALA A 213 1.54 3.44 26.11
N ALA A 214 0.64 2.53 26.45
CA ALA A 214 0.89 1.47 27.43
C ALA A 214 1.96 0.49 26.95
N ILE A 215 1.88 0.05 25.69
CA ILE A 215 2.89 -0.83 25.09
C ILE A 215 4.28 -0.16 25.09
N HIS A 216 4.37 1.08 24.63
CA HIS A 216 5.64 1.82 24.57
C HIS A 216 6.25 2.03 25.98
N ARG A 217 5.42 2.26 27.00
CA ARG A 217 5.87 2.40 28.40
C ARG A 217 6.40 1.08 28.98
N ASP A 218 5.66 -0.02 28.77
CA ASP A 218 5.93 -1.31 29.38
C ASP A 218 6.96 -2.15 28.58
N LEU A 219 7.08 -1.88 27.27
CA LEU A 219 7.99 -2.54 26.34
C LEU A 219 8.75 -1.49 25.49
N PRO A 220 9.71 -0.76 26.09
CA PRO A 220 10.41 0.37 25.42
C PRO A 220 11.34 -0.06 24.27
N ASP A 221 11.58 -1.33 24.11
CA ASP A 221 12.33 -1.94 23.01
C ASP A 221 11.50 -2.15 21.73
N MET A 222 10.22 -1.77 21.74
CA MET A 222 9.29 -1.79 20.61
C MET A 222 8.61 -0.44 20.46
N ASP A 223 8.30 -0.07 19.23
CA ASP A 223 7.40 1.06 18.95
C ASP A 223 5.98 0.54 18.73
N ALA A 224 5.02 1.28 19.26
CA ALA A 224 3.60 1.00 19.10
C ALA A 224 2.88 2.24 18.61
N LEU A 225 2.19 2.13 17.49
CA LEU A 225 1.50 3.23 16.82
C LEU A 225 0.02 2.87 16.64
N ALA A 226 -0.88 3.77 17.02
CA ALA A 226 -2.27 3.62 16.63
C ALA A 226 -2.38 3.53 15.10
N ALA A 227 -3.28 2.70 14.58
CA ALA A 227 -3.44 2.49 13.14
C ALA A 227 -3.62 3.81 12.38
N ALA A 228 -4.37 4.77 12.92
CA ALA A 228 -4.54 6.09 12.33
C ALA A 228 -3.20 6.83 12.18
N THR A 229 -2.36 6.84 13.22
CA THR A 229 -1.02 7.46 13.17
C THR A 229 -0.11 6.77 12.15
N PHE A 230 -0.14 5.42 12.13
CA PHE A 230 0.64 4.64 11.17
C PHE A 230 0.19 4.87 9.72
N THR A 231 -1.12 5.02 9.51
CA THR A 231 -1.75 5.44 8.25
C THR A 231 -1.27 6.82 7.82
N ASP A 232 -1.35 7.81 8.71
CA ASP A 232 -0.97 9.20 8.41
C ASP A 232 0.53 9.32 8.09
N ASN A 233 1.39 8.65 8.84
CA ASN A 233 2.82 8.58 8.58
C ASN A 233 3.11 7.94 7.22
N SER A 234 2.44 6.82 6.90
CA SER A 234 2.59 6.12 5.62
C SER A 234 2.12 7.00 4.44
N ARG A 235 1.02 7.72 4.62
CA ARG A 235 0.50 8.68 3.64
C ARG A 235 1.43 9.87 3.44
N ALA A 236 1.98 10.44 4.53
CA ALA A 236 2.88 11.59 4.49
C ALA A 236 4.14 11.31 3.66
N ILE A 237 4.69 10.11 3.73
CA ILE A 237 5.86 9.71 2.93
C ILE A 237 5.53 9.70 1.43
N ILE A 238 4.42 9.11 1.04
CA ILE A 238 4.00 9.09 -0.36
C ILE A 238 3.76 10.52 -0.88
N ILE A 239 3.09 11.35 -0.06
CA ILE A 239 2.92 12.78 -0.39
C ILE A 239 4.27 13.48 -0.53
N SER A 240 5.25 13.19 0.31
CA SER A 240 6.59 13.80 0.21
C SER A 240 7.35 13.35 -1.04
N MET A 241 7.21 12.09 -1.44
CA MET A 241 7.91 11.52 -2.60
C MET A 241 7.33 12.00 -3.93
N ILE A 242 6.02 12.10 -4.04
CA ILE A 242 5.34 12.45 -5.30
C ILE A 242 4.90 13.91 -5.32
N GLY A 243 4.49 14.46 -4.19
CA GLY A 243 3.91 15.80 -4.12
C GLY A 243 4.89 16.94 -4.40
N ARG A 244 6.17 16.79 -4.03
CA ARG A 244 7.19 17.83 -4.34
C ARG A 244 7.48 17.91 -5.85
N PRO A 245 7.83 16.81 -6.55
CA PRO A 245 7.97 16.83 -8.00
C PRO A 245 6.71 17.35 -8.71
N LEU A 246 5.54 16.93 -8.25
CA LEU A 246 4.26 17.35 -8.83
C LEU A 246 4.05 18.86 -8.73
N LYS A 247 4.29 19.46 -7.56
CA LYS A 247 4.20 20.92 -7.36
C LYS A 247 5.16 21.67 -8.29
N THR A 248 6.37 21.15 -8.48
CA THR A 248 7.36 21.73 -9.41
C THR A 248 6.88 21.65 -10.84
N MET A 249 6.33 20.51 -11.27
CA MET A 249 5.76 20.36 -12.61
C MET A 249 4.56 21.31 -12.86
N ILE A 250 3.68 21.46 -11.88
CA ILE A 250 2.56 22.40 -11.93
C ILE A 250 3.06 23.84 -12.06
N ALA A 251 4.07 24.23 -11.27
CA ALA A 251 4.65 25.57 -11.35
C ALA A 251 5.26 25.85 -12.73
N ILE A 252 5.98 24.88 -13.30
CA ILE A 252 6.54 25.00 -14.66
C ILE A 252 5.41 25.12 -15.70
N ALA A 253 4.37 24.28 -15.60
CA ALA A 253 3.23 24.32 -16.52
C ALA A 253 2.51 25.68 -16.49
N VAL A 254 2.33 26.26 -15.30
CA VAL A 254 1.74 27.59 -15.12
C VAL A 254 2.65 28.68 -15.74
N LEU A 255 3.97 28.62 -15.47
CA LEU A 255 4.93 29.59 -16.05
C LEU A 255 4.94 29.54 -17.57
N VAL A 256 4.95 28.32 -18.14
CA VAL A 256 4.89 28.17 -19.62
C VAL A 256 3.55 28.69 -20.15
N GLY A 257 2.44 28.40 -19.48
CA GLY A 257 1.13 28.92 -19.88
C GLY A 257 1.08 30.46 -19.88
N VAL A 258 1.63 31.09 -18.85
CA VAL A 258 1.71 32.56 -18.76
C VAL A 258 2.61 33.12 -19.85
N ALA A 259 3.76 32.51 -20.11
CA ALA A 259 4.69 32.95 -21.16
C ALA A 259 4.13 32.81 -22.58
N LEU A 260 3.18 31.91 -22.81
CA LEU A 260 2.53 31.74 -24.13
C LEU A 260 1.41 32.77 -24.37
N VAL A 261 0.87 33.36 -23.31
CA VAL A 261 -0.22 34.35 -23.37
C VAL A 261 0.32 35.81 -23.45
N GLY A 262 1.49 36.09 -22.87
CA GLY A 262 2.16 37.40 -22.92
C GLY A 262 2.96 37.55 -24.16
#